data_89d0fc53f16be035057e3ca84b3ec5ea
#
_entry.id   89d0fc53f16be035057e3ca84b3ec5ea
#
_cell.length_a   1.000
_cell.length_b   1.000
_cell.length_c   1.000
_cell.angle_alpha   90.00
_cell.angle_beta   90.00
_cell.angle_gamma   90.00
#
_symmetry.space_group_name_H-M   'P 1'
#
loop_
_entity.id
_entity.type
_entity.pdbx_description
1 polymer ?
#
loop_
_entity_poly.entity_id
_entity_poly.type
_entity_poly.pdbx_seq_one_letter_code
_entity_poly.pdbx_strand_id
1 'polypeptide(L)'
;FNRDMIQHGQQAIFMCNGLFTSNRTLEQVFAQELAFLPEPVGTAHGGDYIVDRDLKAVVIGGPGGVPPISAAFRKGIGCVIMAPNQSLEDIESLPKLDMPMLKGDPATIAWPDGDLIEDRSLPPGVDPVALQEASDWAFDRPEGQVTLSLLVVHNGKIIHERYAPGVDLTTRTRTWSTAKSIAVTLMGMLADQGRMALDEPLGFEWLPEARSPETDPRTAITLRHVLNMSSGLYPVDNSGLEYATGSG
;
A
#
# COMPACT_ATOMS: atom_id res chain seq x y z
N PHE A 1 -2.99 -17.39 17.75
CA PHE A 1 -2.21 -16.34 17.11
C PHE A 1 -2.01 -15.21 18.09
N ASN A 2 -0.78 -14.81 18.28
CA ASN A 2 -0.43 -13.78 19.23
C ASN A 2 -0.57 -12.41 18.53
N ARG A 3 -1.26 -11.47 19.16
CA ARG A 3 -1.41 -10.09 18.69
C ARG A 3 -0.06 -9.44 18.38
N ASP A 4 0.97 -9.80 19.15
CA ASP A 4 2.33 -9.29 18.97
C ASP A 4 2.94 -9.76 17.64
N MET A 5 2.64 -10.98 17.17
CA MET A 5 3.10 -11.44 15.85
C MET A 5 2.54 -10.58 14.72
N ILE A 6 1.28 -10.18 14.81
CA ILE A 6 0.64 -9.31 13.83
C ILE A 6 1.31 -7.94 13.83
N GLN A 7 1.58 -7.38 15.01
CA GLN A 7 2.29 -6.10 15.14
C GLN A 7 3.72 -6.17 14.59
N HIS A 8 4.45 -7.25 14.90
CA HIS A 8 5.79 -7.49 14.36
C HIS A 8 5.77 -7.61 12.84
N GLY A 9 4.79 -8.32 12.27
CA GLY A 9 4.64 -8.44 10.83
C GLY A 9 4.31 -7.10 10.16
N GLN A 10 3.42 -6.31 10.74
CA GLN A 10 3.14 -4.96 10.28
C GLN A 10 4.41 -4.10 10.30
N GLN A 11 5.14 -4.10 11.40
CA GLN A 11 6.38 -3.35 11.49
C GLN A 11 7.42 -3.84 10.48
N ALA A 12 7.60 -5.15 10.33
CA ALA A 12 8.57 -5.73 9.39
C ALA A 12 8.29 -5.26 7.96
N ILE A 13 7.02 -5.36 7.50
CA ILE A 13 6.66 -4.98 6.12
C ILE A 13 6.78 -3.47 5.89
N PHE A 14 6.42 -2.65 6.88
CA PHE A 14 6.50 -1.19 6.76
C PHE A 14 7.94 -0.69 6.79
N MET A 15 8.77 -1.24 7.67
CA MET A 15 10.20 -0.94 7.67
C MET A 15 10.86 -1.38 6.37
N CYS A 16 10.59 -2.59 5.91
CA CYS A 16 11.14 -3.10 4.66
C CYS A 16 10.75 -2.22 3.46
N ASN A 17 9.47 -1.89 3.30
CA ASN A 17 9.02 -1.03 2.20
C ASN A 17 9.54 0.41 2.35
N GLY A 18 9.57 0.97 3.54
CA GLY A 18 10.14 2.29 3.78
C GLY A 18 11.60 2.37 3.37
N LEU A 19 12.40 1.39 3.78
CA LEU A 19 13.84 1.35 3.50
C LEU A 19 14.15 0.99 2.03
N PHE A 20 13.53 -0.07 1.48
CA PHE A 20 13.99 -0.68 0.23
C PHE A 20 13.08 -0.39 -0.98
N THR A 21 11.84 0.01 -0.76
CA THR A 21 10.93 0.43 -1.83
C THR A 21 10.90 1.95 -1.98
N SER A 22 10.90 2.66 -0.84
CA SER A 22 10.78 4.13 -0.80
C SER A 22 12.12 4.85 -0.57
N ASN A 23 13.21 4.13 -0.35
CA ASN A 23 14.56 4.65 -0.11
C ASN A 23 14.63 5.68 1.04
N ARG A 24 13.82 5.50 2.08
CA ARG A 24 13.82 6.37 3.26
C ARG A 24 14.90 5.97 4.24
N THR A 25 15.30 6.91 5.08
CA THR A 25 16.18 6.63 6.22
C THR A 25 15.41 5.91 7.32
N LEU A 26 16.12 5.31 8.27
CA LEU A 26 15.51 4.62 9.40
C LEU A 26 14.72 5.61 10.28
N GLU A 27 15.24 6.83 10.45
CA GLU A 27 14.58 7.92 11.17
C GLU A 27 13.25 8.30 10.50
N GLN A 28 13.24 8.43 9.16
CA GLN A 28 12.01 8.71 8.42
C GLN A 28 11.01 7.56 8.51
N VAL A 29 11.48 6.30 8.49
CA VAL A 29 10.63 5.13 8.65
C VAL A 29 9.95 5.16 10.02
N PHE A 30 10.67 5.37 11.11
CA PHE A 30 10.08 5.45 12.44
C PHE A 30 9.13 6.64 12.58
N ALA A 31 9.51 7.82 12.07
CA ALA A 31 8.72 9.03 12.20
C ALA A 31 7.46 9.07 11.28
N GLN A 32 7.47 8.37 10.15
CA GLN A 32 6.45 8.51 9.10
C GLN A 32 5.67 7.22 8.86
N GLU A 33 6.38 6.06 8.77
CA GLU A 33 5.74 4.78 8.43
C GLU A 33 5.22 4.04 9.66
N LEU A 34 5.91 4.17 10.80
CA LEU A 34 5.57 3.48 12.04
C LEU A 34 4.82 4.35 13.05
N ALA A 35 4.66 5.64 12.77
CA ALA A 35 4.03 6.61 13.68
C ALA A 35 2.60 6.22 14.13
N PHE A 36 1.89 5.40 13.34
CA PHE A 36 0.55 4.92 13.69
C PHE A 36 0.56 3.67 14.59
N LEU A 37 1.69 2.98 14.72
CA LEU A 37 1.81 1.85 15.63
C LEU A 37 1.89 2.37 17.08
N PRO A 38 1.06 1.84 18.00
CA PRO A 38 1.07 2.32 19.39
C PRO A 38 2.42 2.12 20.07
N GLU A 39 3.08 0.99 19.82
CA GLU A 39 4.34 0.59 20.45
C GLU A 39 5.21 -0.14 19.41
N PRO A 40 5.92 0.60 18.54
CA PRO A 40 6.86 -0.03 17.62
C PRO A 40 8.03 -0.65 18.41
N VAL A 41 8.53 -1.79 17.94
CA VAL A 41 9.71 -2.45 18.50
C VAL A 41 10.93 -1.61 18.22
N GLY A 42 11.55 -1.09 19.26
CA GLY A 42 12.77 -0.27 19.17
C GLY A 42 12.55 1.16 18.69
N THR A 43 13.62 1.76 18.23
CA THR A 43 13.68 3.14 17.72
C THR A 43 14.58 3.16 16.47
N ALA A 44 14.69 4.30 15.80
CA ALA A 44 15.62 4.48 14.68
C ALA A 44 17.11 4.22 15.06
N HIS A 45 17.42 4.20 16.34
CA HIS A 45 18.79 4.01 16.86
C HIS A 45 19.06 2.58 17.34
N GLY A 46 18.07 1.70 17.32
CA GLY A 46 18.22 0.28 17.69
C GLY A 46 17.01 -0.28 18.45
N GLY A 47 17.00 -1.59 18.60
CA GLY A 47 15.96 -2.35 19.26
C GLY A 47 16.00 -3.81 18.84
N ASP A 48 14.96 -4.58 19.21
CA ASP A 48 14.80 -5.99 18.85
C ASP A 48 14.36 -6.17 17.40
N TYR A 49 15.14 -5.62 16.48
CA TYR A 49 14.96 -5.79 15.05
C TYR A 49 16.32 -5.86 14.34
N ILE A 50 16.33 -6.47 13.17
CA ILE A 50 17.49 -6.55 12.27
C ILE A 50 17.11 -5.94 10.93
N VAL A 51 17.98 -5.09 10.38
CA VAL A 51 17.91 -4.63 8.99
C VAL A 51 19.11 -5.19 8.25
N ASP A 52 18.86 -6.20 7.42
CA ASP A 52 19.85 -6.75 6.51
C ASP A 52 19.79 -5.98 5.19
N ARG A 53 20.83 -5.19 4.92
CA ARG A 53 20.87 -4.33 3.72
C ARG A 53 21.32 -5.09 2.47
N ASP A 54 22.06 -6.19 2.63
CA ASP A 54 22.54 -7.01 1.52
C ASP A 54 21.40 -7.87 0.99
N LEU A 55 20.67 -8.52 1.87
CA LEU A 55 19.49 -9.31 1.53
C LEU A 55 18.24 -8.44 1.32
N LYS A 56 18.29 -7.14 1.69
CA LYS A 56 17.14 -6.22 1.69
C LYS A 56 15.97 -6.78 2.47
N ALA A 57 16.23 -7.20 3.70
CA ALA A 57 15.25 -7.82 4.58
C ALA A 57 15.20 -7.12 5.94
N VAL A 58 14.07 -7.23 6.62
CA VAL A 58 13.84 -6.76 7.98
C VAL A 58 13.29 -7.92 8.79
N VAL A 59 13.84 -8.13 9.98
CA VAL A 59 13.36 -9.11 10.96
C VAL A 59 12.96 -8.36 12.21
N ILE A 60 11.75 -8.59 12.73
CA ILE A 60 11.26 -8.00 13.97
C ILE A 60 11.07 -9.11 15.00
N GLY A 61 11.58 -8.89 16.23
CA GLY A 61 11.58 -9.88 17.31
C GLY A 61 12.82 -10.76 17.30
N GLY A 62 12.95 -11.59 18.30
CA GLY A 62 14.15 -12.41 18.50
C GLY A 62 14.05 -13.39 19.66
N PRO A 63 15.19 -13.96 20.10
CA PRO A 63 15.23 -15.02 21.10
C PRO A 63 14.60 -14.59 22.44
N GLY A 64 13.67 -15.38 22.93
CA GLY A 64 13.05 -15.21 24.25
C GLY A 64 11.69 -14.52 24.30
N GLY A 65 11.14 -14.12 23.12
CA GLY A 65 9.83 -13.48 23.01
C GLY A 65 8.94 -14.12 21.96
N VAL A 66 8.19 -13.28 21.27
CA VAL A 66 7.37 -13.65 20.11
C VAL A 66 8.28 -14.14 18.99
N PRO A 67 7.90 -15.18 18.24
CA PRO A 67 8.67 -15.66 17.09
C PRO A 67 9.02 -14.50 16.13
N PRO A 68 10.22 -14.49 15.55
CA PRO A 68 10.62 -13.44 14.63
C PRO A 68 9.75 -13.47 13.38
N ILE A 69 9.34 -12.28 12.91
CA ILE A 69 8.65 -12.10 11.64
C ILE A 69 9.58 -11.36 10.70
N SER A 70 9.73 -11.90 9.50
CA SER A 70 10.61 -11.36 8.47
C SER A 70 9.84 -10.79 7.29
N ALA A 71 10.32 -9.69 6.73
CA ALA A 71 9.88 -9.16 5.45
C ALA A 71 11.09 -8.96 4.54
N ALA A 72 10.97 -9.35 3.28
CA ALA A 72 12.04 -9.27 2.30
C ALA A 72 11.61 -8.53 1.04
N PHE A 73 12.48 -7.66 0.52
CA PHE A 73 12.25 -6.92 -0.73
C PHE A 73 12.45 -7.83 -1.94
N ARG A 74 11.49 -7.78 -2.86
CA ARG A 74 11.56 -8.46 -4.16
C ARG A 74 11.38 -7.46 -5.29
N LYS A 75 12.23 -7.58 -6.31
CA LYS A 75 12.16 -6.72 -7.50
C LYS A 75 10.77 -6.81 -8.16
N GLY A 76 10.17 -5.67 -8.47
CA GLY A 76 8.88 -5.57 -9.13
C GLY A 76 7.65 -5.83 -8.25
N ILE A 77 7.85 -6.26 -6.99
CA ILE A 77 6.77 -6.56 -6.04
C ILE A 77 6.80 -5.58 -4.86
N GLY A 78 7.98 -5.21 -4.39
CA GLY A 78 8.19 -4.53 -3.12
C GLY A 78 8.51 -5.53 -2.01
N CYS A 79 8.19 -5.22 -0.77
CA CYS A 79 8.43 -6.14 0.32
C CYS A 79 7.27 -7.12 0.52
N VAL A 80 7.60 -8.36 0.86
CA VAL A 80 6.66 -9.44 1.20
C VAL A 80 6.97 -9.97 2.59
N ILE A 81 5.92 -10.35 3.33
CA ILE A 81 6.06 -11.07 4.61
C ILE A 81 6.45 -12.51 4.29
N MET A 82 7.49 -13.01 4.93
CA MET A 82 7.90 -14.40 4.81
C MET A 82 7.02 -15.31 5.67
N ALA A 83 6.72 -16.50 5.16
CA ALA A 83 5.95 -17.47 5.92
C ALA A 83 6.73 -17.96 7.16
N PRO A 84 6.05 -18.40 8.22
CA PRO A 84 6.70 -18.80 9.48
C PRO A 84 7.70 -19.95 9.37
N ASN A 85 7.61 -20.75 8.32
CA ASN A 85 8.51 -21.85 8.00
C ASN A 85 9.64 -21.46 7.03
N GLN A 86 9.72 -20.20 6.64
CA GLN A 86 10.79 -19.65 5.79
C GLN A 86 11.82 -18.89 6.62
N SER A 87 13.05 -18.93 6.15
CA SER A 87 14.19 -18.17 6.67
C SER A 87 14.71 -17.18 5.64
N LEU A 88 15.66 -16.32 6.02
CA LEU A 88 16.30 -15.40 5.08
C LEU A 88 17.02 -16.13 3.93
N GLU A 89 17.38 -17.40 4.09
CA GLU A 89 17.97 -18.25 3.04
C GLU A 89 16.97 -18.53 1.90
N ASP A 90 15.67 -18.47 2.20
CA ASP A 90 14.59 -18.74 1.23
C ASP A 90 14.23 -17.53 0.37
N ILE A 91 14.82 -16.35 0.61
CA ILE A 91 14.46 -15.10 -0.10
C ILE A 91 14.53 -15.25 -1.61
N GLU A 92 15.53 -15.98 -2.12
CA GLU A 92 15.68 -16.15 -3.57
C GLU A 92 14.59 -17.05 -4.19
N SER A 93 13.89 -17.84 -3.40
CA SER A 93 12.75 -18.64 -3.85
C SER A 93 11.46 -17.81 -3.99
N LEU A 94 11.40 -16.64 -3.36
CA LEU A 94 10.24 -15.76 -3.46
C LEU A 94 10.09 -15.18 -4.88
N PRO A 95 8.87 -14.94 -5.36
CA PRO A 95 8.63 -14.44 -6.71
C PRO A 95 9.29 -13.09 -6.96
N LYS A 96 9.70 -12.86 -8.20
CA LYS A 96 10.17 -11.56 -8.72
C LYS A 96 9.35 -11.23 -9.96
N LEU A 97 9.12 -9.94 -10.21
CA LEU A 97 8.46 -9.46 -11.42
C LEU A 97 9.38 -8.52 -12.18
N ASP A 98 9.50 -8.75 -13.47
CA ASP A 98 10.12 -7.79 -14.37
C ASP A 98 9.06 -6.80 -14.84
N MET A 99 9.07 -5.62 -14.21
CA MET A 99 8.16 -4.55 -14.58
C MET A 99 8.58 -3.93 -15.91
N PRO A 100 7.64 -3.68 -16.84
CA PRO A 100 7.95 -2.96 -18.05
C PRO A 100 8.46 -1.56 -17.69
N MET A 101 9.55 -1.14 -18.33
CA MET A 101 10.06 0.22 -18.18
C MET A 101 9.17 1.17 -18.97
N LEU A 102 8.83 2.30 -18.36
CA LEU A 102 8.19 3.41 -19.08
C LEU A 102 9.11 3.88 -20.21
N LYS A 103 8.51 4.16 -21.36
CA LYS A 103 9.25 4.70 -22.51
C LYS A 103 9.31 6.22 -22.38
N GLY A 104 10.52 6.76 -22.50
CA GLY A 104 10.77 8.21 -22.41
C GLY A 104 11.06 8.69 -20.98
N ASP A 105 11.41 9.97 -20.89
CA ASP A 105 11.63 10.65 -19.61
C ASP A 105 10.33 11.36 -19.21
N PRO A 106 9.67 10.96 -18.10
CA PRO A 106 8.43 11.60 -17.65
C PRO A 106 8.55 13.11 -17.46
N ALA A 107 9.73 13.61 -17.09
CA ALA A 107 9.98 15.04 -16.91
C ALA A 107 9.87 15.88 -18.19
N THR A 108 9.89 15.23 -19.36
CA THR A 108 9.76 15.87 -20.67
C THR A 108 8.38 15.70 -21.31
N ILE A 109 7.50 14.94 -20.66
CA ILE A 109 6.16 14.66 -21.14
C ILE A 109 5.17 15.49 -20.34
N ALA A 110 4.28 16.21 -21.03
CA ALA A 110 3.30 17.06 -20.37
C ALA A 110 2.31 16.26 -19.51
N TRP A 111 1.92 16.82 -18.39
CA TRP A 111 0.83 16.32 -17.56
C TRP A 111 -0.49 16.24 -18.38
N PRO A 112 -1.32 15.19 -18.27
CA PRO A 112 -1.25 14.10 -17.27
C PRO A 112 -0.44 12.85 -17.70
N ASP A 113 0.13 12.82 -18.90
CA ASP A 113 0.85 11.66 -19.42
C ASP A 113 2.29 11.57 -18.88
N GLY A 114 2.79 12.65 -18.30
CA GLY A 114 4.11 12.75 -17.66
C GLY A 114 4.11 13.78 -16.54
N ASP A 115 5.30 14.22 -16.14
CA ASP A 115 5.51 15.05 -14.95
C ASP A 115 5.72 16.54 -15.29
N LEU A 116 5.76 16.91 -16.59
CA LEU A 116 5.98 18.29 -17.01
C LEU A 116 4.71 19.12 -16.80
N ILE A 117 4.74 20.04 -15.84
CA ILE A 117 3.67 21.01 -15.60
C ILE A 117 4.02 22.31 -16.34
N GLU A 118 3.41 22.52 -17.51
CA GLU A 118 3.67 23.68 -18.37
C GLU A 118 3.08 24.98 -17.83
N ASP A 119 1.97 24.89 -17.07
CA ASP A 119 1.26 26.05 -16.55
C ASP A 119 0.80 25.79 -15.11
N ARG A 120 1.33 26.61 -14.19
CA ARG A 120 0.97 26.60 -12.75
C ARG A 120 0.07 27.77 -12.37
N SER A 121 -0.48 28.51 -13.32
CA SER A 121 -1.42 29.61 -13.02
C SER A 121 -2.69 29.08 -12.37
N LEU A 122 -3.19 29.82 -11.38
CA LEU A 122 -4.46 29.48 -10.74
C LEU A 122 -5.63 29.83 -11.66
N PRO A 123 -6.61 28.94 -11.81
CA PRO A 123 -7.83 29.24 -12.57
C PRO A 123 -8.63 30.37 -11.94
N PRO A 124 -9.44 31.10 -12.74
CA PRO A 124 -10.38 32.08 -12.21
C PRO A 124 -11.32 31.45 -11.17
N GLY A 125 -11.52 32.14 -10.05
CA GLY A 125 -12.36 31.67 -8.96
C GLY A 125 -11.66 30.83 -7.89
N VAL A 126 -10.39 30.45 -8.10
CA VAL A 126 -9.57 29.86 -7.04
C VAL A 126 -8.91 30.96 -6.23
N ASP A 127 -9.23 31.01 -4.94
CA ASP A 127 -8.58 31.91 -4.00
C ASP A 127 -7.21 31.35 -3.57
N PRO A 128 -6.11 32.02 -3.89
CA PRO A 128 -4.78 31.54 -3.54
C PRO A 128 -4.51 31.52 -2.04
N VAL A 129 -5.15 32.42 -1.27
CA VAL A 129 -4.99 32.46 0.19
C VAL A 129 -5.69 31.28 0.82
N ALA A 130 -6.93 31.02 0.45
CA ALA A 130 -7.69 29.87 0.95
C ALA A 130 -7.02 28.52 0.56
N LEU A 131 -6.45 28.44 -0.65
CA LEU A 131 -5.70 27.25 -1.09
C LEU A 131 -4.46 27.03 -0.23
N GLN A 132 -3.72 28.09 0.09
CA GLN A 132 -2.55 28.02 0.94
C GLN A 132 -2.92 27.64 2.39
N GLU A 133 -3.97 28.26 2.96
CA GLU A 133 -4.48 27.93 4.29
C GLU A 133 -4.90 26.45 4.38
N ALA A 134 -5.59 25.93 3.37
CA ALA A 134 -5.97 24.53 3.30
C ALA A 134 -4.73 23.59 3.23
N SER A 135 -3.72 24.02 2.47
CA SER A 135 -2.44 23.30 2.41
C SER A 135 -1.72 23.30 3.76
N ASP A 136 -1.67 24.45 4.44
CA ASP A 136 -1.02 24.54 5.75
C ASP A 136 -1.75 23.68 6.76
N TRP A 137 -3.08 23.73 6.78
CA TRP A 137 -3.89 22.86 7.62
C TRP A 137 -3.65 21.36 7.34
N ALA A 138 -3.46 20.98 6.08
CA ALA A 138 -3.19 19.58 5.70
C ALA A 138 -1.86 19.07 6.26
N PHE A 139 -0.87 19.95 6.47
CA PHE A 139 0.45 19.57 7.01
C PHE A 139 0.60 19.87 8.51
N ASP A 140 -0.22 20.73 9.08
CA ASP A 140 -0.29 20.99 10.53
C ASP A 140 -1.16 19.92 11.19
N ARG A 141 -0.58 18.76 11.47
CA ARG A 141 -1.27 17.59 12.02
C ARG A 141 -0.87 17.31 13.45
N PRO A 142 -1.81 16.77 14.28
CA PRO A 142 -1.50 16.27 15.61
C PRO A 142 -0.40 15.20 15.57
N GLU A 143 0.24 14.99 16.70
CA GLU A 143 1.20 13.90 16.89
C GLU A 143 0.61 12.56 16.43
N GLY A 144 1.40 11.76 15.73
CA GLY A 144 0.98 10.47 15.15
C GLY A 144 0.26 10.57 13.80
N GLN A 145 -0.02 11.79 13.31
CA GLN A 145 -0.55 12.02 11.96
C GLN A 145 0.49 12.73 11.09
N VAL A 146 0.81 12.13 9.94
CA VAL A 146 1.82 12.67 9.03
C VAL A 146 1.23 12.78 7.63
N THR A 147 1.23 14.00 7.07
CA THR A 147 0.95 14.23 5.65
C THR A 147 2.26 14.22 4.88
N LEU A 148 2.40 13.31 3.93
CA LEU A 148 3.62 13.19 3.12
C LEU A 148 3.57 14.03 1.85
N SER A 149 2.40 14.09 1.20
CA SER A 149 2.19 14.88 0.00
C SER A 149 0.75 15.36 -0.10
N LEU A 150 0.57 16.49 -0.74
CA LEU A 150 -0.73 17.05 -1.10
C LEU A 150 -0.67 17.46 -2.57
N LEU A 151 -1.61 16.96 -3.35
CA LEU A 151 -1.80 17.33 -4.74
C LEU A 151 -3.25 17.79 -4.94
N VAL A 152 -3.44 18.98 -5.50
CA VAL A 152 -4.78 19.49 -5.85
C VAL A 152 -4.86 19.66 -7.36
N VAL A 153 -5.85 18.98 -7.94
CA VAL A 153 -6.12 19.01 -9.38
C VAL A 153 -7.47 19.65 -9.62
N HIS A 154 -7.53 20.63 -10.52
CA HIS A 154 -8.77 21.28 -10.95
C HIS A 154 -8.85 21.27 -12.47
N ASN A 155 -9.93 20.69 -13.01
CA ASN A 155 -10.16 20.55 -14.45
C ASN A 155 -8.94 19.97 -15.21
N GLY A 156 -8.33 18.92 -14.65
CA GLY A 156 -7.16 18.26 -15.23
C GLY A 156 -5.82 18.98 -15.03
N LYS A 157 -5.81 20.16 -14.41
CA LYS A 157 -4.58 20.92 -14.10
C LYS A 157 -4.17 20.72 -12.64
N ILE A 158 -2.89 20.50 -12.39
CA ILE A 158 -2.31 20.59 -11.04
C ILE A 158 -2.23 22.07 -10.68
N ILE A 159 -2.98 22.47 -9.66
CA ILE A 159 -3.04 23.86 -9.16
C ILE A 159 -2.28 24.04 -7.84
N HIS A 160 -2.01 22.96 -7.13
CA HIS A 160 -1.18 22.98 -5.93
C HIS A 160 -0.51 21.63 -5.72
N GLU A 161 0.73 21.68 -5.25
CA GLU A 161 1.55 20.53 -4.98
C GLU A 161 2.50 20.85 -3.83
N ARG A 162 2.53 20.01 -2.80
CA ARG A 162 3.37 20.18 -1.61
C ARG A 162 3.81 18.83 -1.06
N TYR A 163 5.04 18.77 -0.58
CA TYR A 163 5.66 17.59 0.01
C TYR A 163 6.22 17.89 1.40
N ALA A 164 6.22 16.87 2.26
CA ALA A 164 6.89 16.93 3.55
C ALA A 164 8.42 16.97 3.37
N PRO A 165 9.17 17.43 4.37
CA PRO A 165 10.64 17.39 4.33
C PRO A 165 11.16 15.98 4.03
N GLY A 166 12.06 15.87 3.04
CA GLY A 166 12.64 14.60 2.59
C GLY A 166 11.72 13.72 1.74
N VAL A 167 10.59 14.26 1.28
CA VAL A 167 9.66 13.64 0.34
C VAL A 167 9.61 14.50 -0.92
N ASP A 168 9.49 13.87 -2.07
CA ASP A 168 9.39 14.53 -3.37
C ASP A 168 8.44 13.78 -4.31
N LEU A 169 8.30 14.27 -5.55
CA LEU A 169 7.47 13.68 -6.61
C LEU A 169 7.78 12.19 -6.85
N THR A 170 9.04 11.78 -6.69
CA THR A 170 9.48 10.41 -6.97
C THR A 170 9.40 9.49 -5.76
N THR A 171 9.12 10.03 -4.58
CA THR A 171 9.03 9.26 -3.35
C THR A 171 7.81 8.35 -3.38
N ARG A 172 8.04 7.05 -3.34
CA ARG A 172 6.98 6.06 -3.27
C ARG A 172 6.36 6.06 -1.88
N THR A 173 5.06 6.28 -1.84
CA THR A 173 4.28 6.27 -0.59
C THR A 173 3.34 5.08 -0.56
N ARG A 174 3.00 4.63 0.64
CA ARG A 174 2.00 3.60 0.83
C ARG A 174 0.61 4.17 0.57
N THR A 175 -0.17 3.52 -0.27
CA THR A 175 -1.47 4.00 -0.72
C THR A 175 -2.63 3.49 0.13
N TRP A 176 -2.41 2.47 0.99
CA TRP A 176 -3.48 1.82 1.73
C TRP A 176 -4.67 1.47 0.82
N SER A 177 -5.88 1.73 1.30
CA SER A 177 -7.11 1.41 0.56
C SER A 177 -7.32 2.21 -0.72
N THR A 178 -6.55 3.24 -1.01
CA THR A 178 -6.55 3.89 -2.32
C THR A 178 -6.20 2.89 -3.43
N ALA A 179 -5.42 1.86 -3.13
CA ALA A 179 -5.15 0.75 -4.03
C ALA A 179 -6.43 0.05 -4.54
N LYS A 180 -7.52 0.04 -3.75
CA LYS A 180 -8.82 -0.50 -4.19
C LYS A 180 -9.40 0.31 -5.35
N SER A 181 -9.26 1.63 -5.33
CA SER A 181 -9.71 2.48 -6.45
C SER A 181 -8.92 2.18 -7.73
N ILE A 182 -7.62 1.94 -7.63
CA ILE A 182 -6.79 1.51 -8.76
C ILE A 182 -7.27 0.14 -9.26
N ALA A 183 -7.49 -0.84 -8.39
CA ALA A 183 -7.97 -2.15 -8.75
C ALA A 183 -9.34 -2.08 -9.45
N VAL A 184 -10.27 -1.27 -8.93
CA VAL A 184 -11.60 -1.06 -9.55
C VAL A 184 -11.47 -0.43 -10.94
N THR A 185 -10.55 0.52 -11.13
CA THR A 185 -10.29 1.12 -12.44
C THR A 185 -9.80 0.08 -13.43
N LEU A 186 -8.85 -0.79 -13.04
CA LEU A 186 -8.37 -1.88 -13.89
C LEU A 186 -9.48 -2.89 -14.23
N MET A 187 -10.34 -3.22 -13.27
CA MET A 187 -11.51 -4.08 -13.51
C MET A 187 -12.51 -3.40 -14.48
N GLY A 188 -12.72 -2.09 -14.35
CA GLY A 188 -13.52 -1.31 -15.27
C GLY A 188 -13.00 -1.36 -16.72
N MET A 189 -11.68 -1.26 -16.89
CA MET A 189 -11.04 -1.41 -18.21
C MET A 189 -11.26 -2.81 -18.80
N LEU A 190 -11.21 -3.86 -17.97
CA LEU A 190 -11.50 -5.23 -18.43
C LEU A 190 -12.97 -5.42 -18.79
N ALA A 191 -13.88 -4.77 -18.06
CA ALA A 191 -15.31 -4.81 -18.34
C ALA A 191 -15.62 -4.07 -19.66
N ASP A 192 -15.01 -2.90 -19.88
CA ASP A 192 -15.15 -2.15 -21.14
C ASP A 192 -14.66 -2.94 -22.37
N GLN A 193 -13.61 -3.73 -22.18
CA GLN A 193 -13.07 -4.65 -23.20
C GLN A 193 -13.92 -5.93 -23.39
N GLY A 194 -15.01 -6.10 -22.66
CA GLY A 194 -15.83 -7.33 -22.68
C GLY A 194 -15.14 -8.56 -22.09
N ARG A 195 -14.06 -8.39 -21.33
CA ARG A 195 -13.28 -9.48 -20.73
C ARG A 195 -13.73 -9.82 -19.31
N MET A 196 -14.60 -9.00 -18.72
CA MET A 196 -15.14 -9.17 -17.38
C MET A 196 -16.58 -8.70 -17.36
N ALA A 197 -17.48 -9.49 -16.76
CA ALA A 197 -18.87 -9.12 -16.59
C ALA A 197 -19.12 -8.62 -15.16
N LEU A 198 -19.82 -7.49 -15.03
CA LEU A 198 -20.13 -6.92 -13.71
C LEU A 198 -21.30 -7.63 -13.03
N ASP A 199 -22.25 -8.14 -13.78
CA ASP A 199 -23.54 -8.62 -13.30
C ASP A 199 -23.70 -10.15 -13.39
N GLU A 200 -22.67 -10.85 -13.85
CA GLU A 200 -22.64 -12.30 -13.84
C GLU A 200 -22.13 -12.84 -12.49
N PRO A 201 -22.62 -14.00 -12.03
CA PRO A 201 -22.10 -14.68 -10.85
C PRO A 201 -20.60 -14.95 -10.96
N LEU A 202 -19.86 -14.71 -9.87
CA LEU A 202 -18.39 -14.85 -9.86
C LEU A 202 -17.90 -16.30 -9.90
N GLY A 203 -18.75 -17.29 -9.58
CA GLY A 203 -18.40 -18.70 -9.63
C GLY A 203 -17.22 -19.04 -8.71
N PHE A 204 -17.32 -18.70 -7.42
CA PHE A 204 -16.24 -18.94 -6.46
C PHE A 204 -15.93 -20.43 -6.27
N GLU A 205 -14.87 -20.91 -6.92
CA GLU A 205 -14.40 -22.30 -6.79
C GLU A 205 -13.92 -22.65 -5.37
N TRP A 206 -13.50 -21.65 -4.59
CA TRP A 206 -13.07 -21.81 -3.21
C TRP A 206 -14.22 -21.92 -2.21
N LEU A 207 -15.48 -21.82 -2.64
CA LEU A 207 -16.66 -22.11 -1.85
C LEU A 207 -17.07 -23.57 -2.07
N PRO A 208 -16.54 -24.54 -1.32
CA PRO A 208 -16.62 -25.96 -1.67
C PRO A 208 -18.06 -26.53 -1.67
N GLU A 209 -19.00 -25.87 -1.01
CA GLU A 209 -20.39 -26.31 -0.88
C GLU A 209 -21.38 -25.47 -1.67
N ALA A 210 -20.92 -24.45 -2.38
CA ALA A 210 -21.78 -23.59 -3.17
C ALA A 210 -22.22 -24.33 -4.46
N ARG A 211 -23.44 -24.85 -4.48
CA ARG A 211 -23.95 -25.72 -5.56
C ARG A 211 -24.95 -25.04 -6.49
N SER A 212 -25.86 -24.26 -5.96
CA SER A 212 -26.86 -23.54 -6.75
C SER A 212 -27.43 -22.36 -5.96
N PRO A 213 -28.01 -21.34 -6.64
CA PRO A 213 -28.65 -20.19 -5.97
C PRO A 213 -29.80 -20.59 -5.03
N GLU A 214 -30.51 -21.69 -5.32
CA GLU A 214 -31.62 -22.17 -4.49
C GLU A 214 -31.15 -22.77 -3.16
N THR A 215 -29.95 -23.34 -3.13
CA THR A 215 -29.36 -23.97 -1.94
C THR A 215 -28.30 -23.11 -1.26
N ASP A 216 -27.66 -22.20 -2.01
CA ASP A 216 -26.61 -21.34 -1.48
C ASP A 216 -26.63 -19.98 -2.20
N PRO A 217 -27.15 -18.93 -1.55
CA PRO A 217 -27.26 -17.61 -2.15
C PRO A 217 -25.90 -16.97 -2.51
N ARG A 218 -24.78 -17.48 -1.95
CA ARG A 218 -23.44 -16.99 -2.30
C ARG A 218 -23.10 -17.21 -3.78
N THR A 219 -23.70 -18.21 -4.41
CA THR A 219 -23.52 -18.47 -5.85
C THR A 219 -24.08 -17.36 -6.76
N ALA A 220 -24.95 -16.50 -6.22
CA ALA A 220 -25.50 -15.34 -6.94
C ALA A 220 -24.68 -14.05 -6.75
N ILE A 221 -23.58 -14.10 -6.01
CA ILE A 221 -22.72 -12.92 -5.81
C ILE A 221 -22.05 -12.55 -7.13
N THR A 222 -22.23 -11.30 -7.54
CA THR A 222 -21.63 -10.75 -8.76
C THR A 222 -20.43 -9.86 -8.43
N LEU A 223 -19.62 -9.53 -9.43
CA LEU A 223 -18.55 -8.55 -9.28
C LEU A 223 -19.08 -7.20 -8.81
N ARG A 224 -20.25 -6.77 -9.31
CA ARG A 224 -20.90 -5.53 -8.87
C ARG A 224 -21.20 -5.54 -7.35
N HIS A 225 -21.68 -6.66 -6.82
CA HIS A 225 -21.92 -6.78 -5.37
C HIS A 225 -20.63 -6.62 -4.58
N VAL A 226 -19.53 -7.21 -5.03
CA VAL A 226 -18.23 -7.10 -4.37
C VAL A 226 -17.69 -5.67 -4.45
N LEU A 227 -17.72 -5.04 -5.63
CA LEU A 227 -17.23 -3.67 -5.82
C LEU A 227 -18.03 -2.63 -5.02
N ASN A 228 -19.32 -2.88 -4.80
CA ASN A 228 -20.18 -2.03 -3.97
C ASN A 228 -20.14 -2.39 -2.48
N MET A 229 -19.26 -3.29 -2.04
CA MET A 229 -19.17 -3.76 -0.66
C MET A 229 -20.49 -4.35 -0.13
N SER A 230 -21.29 -4.96 -1.01
CA SER A 230 -22.65 -5.46 -0.74
C SER A 230 -22.79 -6.96 -1.05
N SER A 231 -21.71 -7.73 -0.90
CA SER A 231 -21.72 -9.18 -1.19
C SER A 231 -22.62 -9.99 -0.24
N GLY A 232 -22.96 -9.46 0.93
CA GLY A 232 -23.69 -10.18 1.97
C GLY A 232 -22.86 -11.23 2.73
N LEU A 233 -21.58 -11.40 2.37
CA LEU A 233 -20.68 -12.27 3.12
C LEU A 233 -20.40 -11.66 4.49
N TYR A 234 -20.52 -12.49 5.52
CA TYR A 234 -20.13 -12.07 6.86
C TYR A 234 -18.60 -12.13 6.99
N PRO A 235 -17.92 -11.04 7.34
CA PRO A 235 -16.48 -11.07 7.55
C PRO A 235 -16.20 -11.87 8.82
N VAL A 236 -15.53 -13.00 8.68
CA VAL A 236 -15.21 -13.89 9.81
C VAL A 236 -14.04 -13.32 10.61
N ASP A 237 -13.17 -12.57 9.97
CA ASP A 237 -11.97 -12.07 10.61
C ASP A 237 -11.47 -10.77 9.95
N ASN A 238 -11.02 -9.86 10.80
CA ASN A 238 -10.28 -8.64 10.43
C ASN A 238 -9.05 -8.53 11.35
N SER A 239 -8.37 -9.64 11.56
CA SER A 239 -7.31 -9.75 12.56
C SER A 239 -5.94 -9.33 12.05
N GLY A 240 -5.77 -9.14 10.74
CA GLY A 240 -4.45 -8.92 10.13
C GLY A 240 -3.58 -10.17 10.15
N LEU A 241 -4.20 -11.35 10.12
CA LEU A 241 -3.52 -12.64 10.19
C LEU A 241 -2.47 -12.80 9.06
N GLU A 242 -2.69 -12.19 7.92
CA GLU A 242 -1.77 -12.12 6.80
C GLU A 242 -0.38 -11.62 7.20
N TYR A 243 -0.29 -10.69 8.14
CA TYR A 243 1.00 -10.17 8.62
C TYR A 243 1.79 -11.18 9.47
N ALA A 244 1.14 -12.24 9.93
CA ALA A 244 1.79 -13.27 10.75
C ALA A 244 2.03 -14.58 9.99
N THR A 245 1.31 -14.81 8.88
CA THR A 245 1.36 -16.10 8.16
C THR A 245 2.08 -16.04 6.83
N GLY A 246 2.52 -14.86 6.41
CA GLY A 246 3.13 -14.68 5.10
C GLY A 246 2.09 -14.73 3.99
N SER A 247 1.59 -13.59 3.61
CA SER A 247 0.84 -13.40 2.38
C SER A 247 1.72 -12.58 1.45
N GLY A 248 2.21 -13.21 0.46
CA GLY A 248 2.90 -12.58 -0.65
C GLY A 248 1.95 -12.36 -1.80
#